data_826596037d36bfb5d17c9f39012147ba
#
_entry.id   826596037d36bfb5d17c9f39012147ba
#
_cell.length_a   1.000
_cell.length_b   1.000
_cell.length_c   1.000
_cell.angle_alpha   90.00
_cell.angle_beta   90.00
_cell.angle_gamma   90.00
#
_symmetry.space_group_name_H-M   'P 1'
#
loop_
_entity.id
_entity.type
_entity.pdbx_description
1 polymer ?
#
loop_
_entity_poly.entity_id
_entity_poly.type
_entity_poly.pdbx_seq_one_letter_code
_entity_poly.pdbx_strand_id
1 'polypeptide(L)'
;IEKLTYFNLTRQEATLYLTLLAEGRLTGYEATKLTGISRSNTYTALAGLVEKGAAYVLEDKATRYTPVPLDEFCENRVRRLQELKEELLRELPSTSQSVDGYITIKGATEIINKLKNTIVKAKARIYVSATDSAIEALRGELTEAVGRGLKVVIITGRPFVLEGAIIYYAHKPNSQI
;
A
#
# COMPACT_ATOMS: atom_id res chain seq x y z
N ILE A 1 -10.41 -8.73 -6.06
CA ILE A 1 -10.04 -8.08 -7.33
C ILE A 1 -9.46 -6.69 -7.06
N GLU A 2 -10.19 -5.80 -6.39
CA GLU A 2 -9.77 -4.41 -6.18
C GLU A 2 -8.36 -4.28 -5.54
N LYS A 3 -8.06 -5.04 -4.49
CA LYS A 3 -6.73 -5.03 -3.88
C LYS A 3 -5.60 -5.45 -4.84
N LEU A 4 -5.86 -6.36 -5.77
CA LEU A 4 -4.88 -6.81 -6.75
C LEU A 4 -4.54 -5.75 -7.81
N THR A 5 -5.43 -4.78 -8.05
CA THR A 5 -5.12 -3.68 -8.97
C THR A 5 -4.01 -2.77 -8.44
N TYR A 6 -3.83 -2.66 -7.12
CA TYR A 6 -2.69 -1.96 -6.52
C TYR A 6 -1.35 -2.66 -6.79
N PHE A 7 -1.39 -3.96 -7.10
CA PHE A 7 -0.22 -4.74 -7.55
C PHE A 7 -0.04 -4.74 -9.07
N ASN A 8 -0.65 -3.76 -9.76
CA ASN A 8 -0.55 -3.55 -11.21
C ASN A 8 -1.27 -4.62 -12.06
N LEU A 9 -2.25 -5.32 -11.52
CA LEU A 9 -3.12 -6.18 -12.32
C LEU A 9 -4.35 -5.39 -12.79
N THR A 10 -4.71 -5.55 -14.05
CA THR A 10 -6.02 -5.10 -14.53
C THR A 10 -7.14 -5.92 -13.89
N ARG A 11 -8.39 -5.47 -13.99
CA ARG A 11 -9.54 -6.25 -13.46
C ARG A 11 -9.65 -7.63 -14.10
N GLN A 12 -9.41 -7.76 -15.40
CA GLN A 12 -9.45 -9.04 -16.12
C GLN A 12 -8.30 -9.95 -15.70
N GLU A 13 -7.08 -9.41 -15.58
CA GLU A 13 -5.92 -10.15 -15.06
C GLU A 13 -6.17 -10.63 -13.63
N ALA A 14 -6.68 -9.75 -12.76
CA ALA A 14 -6.99 -10.12 -11.38
C ALA A 14 -8.06 -11.22 -11.30
N THR A 15 -9.08 -11.18 -12.16
CA THR A 15 -10.10 -12.23 -12.25
C THR A 15 -9.46 -13.56 -12.66
N LEU A 16 -8.67 -13.58 -13.73
CA LEU A 16 -7.98 -14.78 -14.20
C LEU A 16 -6.97 -15.31 -13.19
N TYR A 17 -6.24 -14.43 -12.53
CA TYR A 17 -5.29 -14.83 -11.50
C TYR A 17 -5.97 -15.52 -10.32
N LEU A 18 -7.10 -14.97 -9.84
CA LEU A 18 -7.90 -15.61 -8.78
C LEU A 18 -8.48 -16.94 -9.25
N THR A 19 -8.91 -17.06 -10.52
CA THR A 19 -9.37 -18.33 -11.08
C THR A 19 -8.23 -19.35 -11.13
N LEU A 20 -7.03 -18.95 -11.55
CA LEU A 20 -5.86 -19.82 -11.54
C LEU A 20 -5.49 -20.26 -10.11
N LEU A 21 -5.58 -19.36 -9.12
CA LEU A 21 -5.32 -19.70 -7.71
C LEU A 21 -6.33 -20.70 -7.17
N ALA A 22 -7.61 -20.62 -7.58
CA ALA A 22 -8.65 -21.52 -7.13
C ALA A 22 -8.63 -22.89 -7.81
N GLU A 23 -8.43 -22.90 -9.13
CA GLU A 23 -8.55 -24.10 -9.95
C GLU A 23 -7.20 -24.77 -10.29
N GLY A 24 -6.11 -24.04 -10.02
CA GLY A 24 -4.77 -24.49 -10.36
C GLY A 24 -4.42 -24.23 -11.84
N ARG A 25 -3.77 -25.21 -12.45
CA ARG A 25 -3.25 -25.12 -13.81
C ARG A 25 -4.37 -25.20 -14.87
N LEU A 26 -4.51 -24.18 -15.71
CA LEU A 26 -5.53 -24.07 -16.75
C LEU A 26 -4.93 -23.78 -18.13
N THR A 27 -5.58 -24.27 -19.18
CA THR A 27 -5.39 -23.76 -20.54
C THR A 27 -6.15 -22.44 -20.74
N GLY A 28 -5.79 -21.66 -21.76
CA GLY A 28 -6.54 -20.44 -22.08
C GLY A 28 -8.02 -20.71 -22.42
N TYR A 29 -8.33 -21.85 -22.99
CA TYR A 29 -9.71 -22.27 -23.28
C TYR A 29 -10.51 -22.52 -21.96
N GLU A 30 -9.94 -23.29 -21.04
CA GLU A 30 -10.54 -23.57 -19.72
C GLU A 30 -10.77 -22.27 -18.94
N ALA A 31 -9.76 -21.38 -18.91
CA ALA A 31 -9.86 -20.07 -18.27
C ALA A 31 -10.96 -19.20 -18.88
N THR A 32 -11.10 -19.19 -20.21
CA THR A 32 -12.20 -18.52 -20.92
C THR A 32 -13.55 -19.04 -20.45
N LYS A 33 -13.69 -20.36 -20.37
CA LYS A 33 -14.94 -21.02 -20.02
C LYS A 33 -15.37 -20.77 -18.57
N LEU A 34 -14.40 -20.74 -17.65
CA LEU A 34 -14.64 -20.51 -16.23
C LEU A 34 -14.96 -19.04 -15.92
N THR A 35 -14.31 -18.11 -16.59
CA THR A 35 -14.45 -16.68 -16.28
C THR A 35 -15.54 -15.98 -17.11
N GLY A 36 -15.94 -16.53 -18.23
CA GLY A 36 -16.85 -15.88 -19.20
C GLY A 36 -16.21 -14.69 -19.93
N ILE A 37 -14.92 -14.44 -19.74
CA ILE A 37 -14.17 -13.41 -20.48
C ILE A 37 -14.03 -13.87 -21.94
N SER A 38 -14.15 -12.96 -22.91
CA SER A 38 -13.97 -13.31 -24.31
C SER A 38 -12.61 -13.95 -24.57
N ARG A 39 -12.53 -14.86 -25.54
CA ARG A 39 -11.29 -15.60 -25.85
C ARG A 39 -10.10 -14.66 -26.07
N SER A 40 -10.27 -13.61 -26.89
CA SER A 40 -9.20 -12.64 -27.16
C SER A 40 -8.70 -11.98 -25.87
N ASN A 41 -9.63 -11.47 -25.04
CA ASN A 41 -9.28 -10.81 -23.78
C ASN A 41 -8.63 -11.76 -22.78
N THR A 42 -9.08 -13.04 -22.73
CA THR A 42 -8.47 -14.06 -21.87
C THR A 42 -7.01 -14.28 -22.22
N TYR A 43 -6.68 -14.48 -23.51
CA TYR A 43 -5.29 -14.69 -23.90
C TYR A 43 -4.43 -13.45 -23.69
N THR A 44 -4.96 -12.25 -23.97
CA THR A 44 -4.26 -10.99 -23.66
C THR A 44 -3.99 -10.85 -22.17
N ALA A 45 -4.97 -11.12 -21.34
CA ALA A 45 -4.81 -11.00 -19.89
C ALA A 45 -3.91 -12.11 -19.30
N LEU A 46 -3.95 -13.34 -19.82
CA LEU A 46 -3.02 -14.39 -19.44
C LEU A 46 -1.57 -14.03 -19.82
N ALA A 47 -1.35 -13.49 -21.00
CA ALA A 47 -0.03 -12.97 -21.40
C ALA A 47 0.44 -11.85 -20.45
N GLY A 48 -0.46 -10.91 -20.10
CA GLY A 48 -0.18 -9.86 -19.13
C GLY A 48 0.16 -10.39 -17.74
N LEU A 49 -0.51 -11.46 -17.27
CA LEU A 49 -0.14 -12.11 -16.00
C LEU A 49 1.28 -12.68 -16.03
N VAL A 50 1.66 -13.30 -17.13
CA VAL A 50 3.01 -13.86 -17.32
C VAL A 50 4.06 -12.74 -17.33
N GLU A 51 3.83 -11.69 -18.12
CA GLU A 51 4.71 -10.53 -18.19
C GLU A 51 4.90 -9.85 -16.83
N LYS A 52 3.85 -9.80 -16.02
CA LYS A 52 3.86 -9.20 -14.68
C LYS A 52 4.36 -10.14 -13.59
N GLY A 53 4.73 -11.37 -13.94
CA GLY A 53 5.22 -12.36 -12.98
C GLY A 53 4.16 -12.92 -12.03
N ALA A 54 2.88 -12.89 -12.43
CA ALA A 54 1.75 -13.43 -11.67
C ALA A 54 1.38 -14.86 -12.12
N ALA A 55 1.85 -15.31 -13.27
CA ALA A 55 1.66 -16.66 -13.75
C ALA A 55 2.88 -17.17 -14.52
N TYR A 56 3.06 -18.48 -14.54
CA TYR A 56 4.02 -19.18 -15.39
C TYR A 56 3.30 -19.84 -16.56
N VAL A 57 4.00 -19.95 -17.68
CA VAL A 57 3.57 -20.75 -18.84
C VAL A 57 4.26 -22.11 -18.79
N LEU A 58 3.50 -23.15 -19.01
CA LEU A 58 4.01 -24.50 -19.19
C LEU A 58 3.66 -24.96 -20.61
N GLU A 59 4.68 -25.16 -21.41
CA GLU A 59 4.57 -25.68 -22.77
C GLU A 59 4.72 -27.21 -22.73
N ASP A 60 3.58 -27.89 -22.87
CA ASP A 60 3.51 -29.34 -23.03
C ASP A 60 2.63 -29.60 -24.27
N LYS A 61 1.87 -30.68 -24.30
CA LYS A 61 0.88 -30.99 -25.38
C LYS A 61 -0.12 -29.87 -25.63
N ALA A 62 -0.38 -29.02 -24.63
CA ALA A 62 -1.16 -27.79 -24.71
C ALA A 62 -0.53 -26.74 -23.78
N THR A 63 -0.50 -25.47 -24.23
CA THR A 63 -0.06 -24.34 -23.39
C THR A 63 -0.97 -24.19 -22.18
N ARG A 64 -0.39 -24.29 -20.99
CA ARG A 64 -1.07 -24.15 -19.71
C ARG A 64 -0.47 -23.02 -18.90
N TYR A 65 -1.31 -22.38 -18.11
CA TYR A 65 -0.93 -21.30 -17.20
C TYR A 65 -1.09 -21.81 -15.78
N THR A 66 -0.09 -21.55 -14.94
CA THR A 66 -0.11 -21.86 -13.51
C THR A 66 0.15 -20.59 -12.72
N PRO A 67 -0.61 -20.30 -11.65
CA PRO A 67 -0.39 -19.08 -10.88
C PRO A 67 0.92 -19.14 -10.13
N VAL A 68 1.56 -17.98 -9.99
CA VAL A 68 2.57 -17.77 -8.95
C VAL A 68 1.83 -17.69 -7.61
N PRO A 69 2.33 -18.28 -6.51
CA PRO A 69 1.72 -18.14 -5.19
C PRO A 69 1.50 -16.67 -4.83
N LEU A 70 0.40 -16.37 -4.16
CA LEU A 70 -0.02 -14.99 -3.90
C LEU A 70 1.00 -14.20 -3.07
N ASP A 71 1.55 -14.83 -2.05
CA ASP A 71 2.61 -14.28 -1.20
C ASP A 71 3.87 -13.94 -2.01
N GLU A 72 4.34 -14.90 -2.80
CA GLU A 72 5.49 -14.73 -3.68
C GLU A 72 5.28 -13.59 -4.69
N PHE A 73 4.13 -13.56 -5.36
CA PHE A 73 3.79 -12.49 -6.30
C PHE A 73 3.80 -11.11 -5.62
N CYS A 74 3.15 -11.00 -4.46
CA CYS A 74 3.09 -9.74 -3.71
C CYS A 74 4.47 -9.29 -3.24
N GLU A 75 5.27 -10.18 -2.69
CA GLU A 75 6.64 -9.88 -2.24
C GLU A 75 7.54 -9.43 -3.39
N ASN A 76 7.47 -10.11 -4.53
CA ASN A 76 8.23 -9.74 -5.73
C ASN A 76 7.86 -8.34 -6.23
N ARG A 77 6.55 -7.99 -6.21
CA ARG A 77 6.07 -6.66 -6.61
C ARG A 77 6.55 -5.57 -5.64
N VAL A 78 6.48 -5.80 -4.35
CA VAL A 78 6.98 -4.87 -3.33
C VAL A 78 8.48 -4.64 -3.48
N ARG A 79 9.25 -5.72 -3.63
CA ARG A 79 10.70 -5.65 -3.86
C ARG A 79 11.03 -4.83 -5.10
N ARG A 80 10.34 -5.08 -6.21
CA ARG A 80 10.57 -4.34 -7.46
C ARG A 80 10.26 -2.84 -7.32
N LEU A 81 9.19 -2.49 -6.58
CA LEU A 81 8.87 -1.09 -6.30
C LEU A 81 9.92 -0.42 -5.41
N GLN A 82 10.49 -1.15 -4.46
CA GLN A 82 11.59 -0.66 -3.63
C GLN A 82 12.85 -0.39 -4.45
N GLU A 83 13.24 -1.32 -5.33
CA GLU A 83 14.35 -1.13 -6.25
C GLU A 83 14.17 0.10 -7.14
N LEU A 84 13.00 0.24 -7.78
CA LEU A 84 12.66 1.39 -8.61
C LEU A 84 12.70 2.70 -7.83
N LYS A 85 12.22 2.70 -6.58
CA LYS A 85 12.32 3.86 -5.70
C LYS A 85 13.79 4.25 -5.48
N GLU A 86 14.66 3.30 -5.20
CA GLU A 86 16.09 3.57 -4.99
C GLU A 86 16.79 4.05 -6.28
N GLU A 87 16.41 3.51 -7.43
CA GLU A 87 16.88 3.98 -8.74
C GLU A 87 16.48 5.45 -8.96
N LEU A 88 15.20 5.77 -8.80
CA LEU A 88 14.68 7.12 -8.95
C LEU A 88 15.32 8.13 -7.98
N LEU A 89 15.57 7.72 -6.72
CA LEU A 89 16.22 8.59 -5.74
C LEU A 89 17.68 8.88 -6.08
N ARG A 90 18.35 8.00 -6.82
CA ARG A 90 19.72 8.22 -7.31
C ARG A 90 19.77 9.08 -8.55
N GLU A 91 18.82 8.90 -9.46
CA GLU A 91 18.82 9.54 -10.78
C GLU A 91 18.21 10.94 -10.76
N LEU A 92 17.21 11.16 -9.89
CA LEU A 92 16.49 12.42 -9.82
C LEU A 92 17.03 13.31 -8.70
N PRO A 93 17.32 14.59 -8.99
CA PRO A 93 17.75 15.51 -7.95
C PRO A 93 16.64 15.68 -6.90
N SER A 94 17.02 15.57 -5.64
CA SER A 94 16.10 15.89 -4.54
C SER A 94 15.83 17.39 -4.55
N THR A 95 14.72 17.81 -5.15
CA THR A 95 14.25 19.19 -5.09
C THR A 95 13.75 19.48 -3.67
N SER A 96 14.63 19.88 -2.78
CA SER A 96 14.24 20.58 -1.55
C SER A 96 13.92 22.03 -1.89
N GLN A 97 12.89 22.26 -2.70
CA GLN A 97 12.31 23.60 -2.76
C GLN A 97 11.59 23.82 -1.44
N SER A 98 12.13 24.69 -0.60
CA SER A 98 11.34 25.32 0.45
C SER A 98 10.20 26.04 -0.23
N VAL A 99 9.02 25.48 -0.18
CA VAL A 99 7.81 26.17 -0.66
C VAL A 99 7.53 27.26 0.36
N ASP A 100 7.88 28.49 0.04
CA ASP A 100 7.44 29.67 0.80
C ASP A 100 5.94 29.80 0.60
N GLY A 101 5.15 29.34 1.58
CA GLY A 101 3.69 29.40 1.53
C GLY A 101 3.00 28.26 2.26
N TYR A 102 1.67 28.33 2.26
CA TYR A 102 0.83 27.29 2.85
C TYR A 102 0.54 26.19 1.82
N ILE A 103 0.77 24.94 2.22
CA ILE A 103 0.41 23.77 1.41
C ILE A 103 -0.95 23.25 1.87
N THR A 104 -1.90 23.17 0.95
CA THR A 104 -3.19 22.52 1.20
C THR A 104 -3.14 21.07 0.72
N ILE A 105 -3.40 20.14 1.63
CA ILE A 105 -3.47 18.70 1.32
C ILE A 105 -4.93 18.28 1.33
N LYS A 106 -5.39 17.64 0.24
CA LYS A 106 -6.76 17.14 0.11
C LYS A 106 -6.76 15.61 0.23
N GLY A 107 -7.76 15.07 0.94
CA GLY A 107 -7.95 13.65 1.15
C GLY A 107 -7.35 13.15 2.47
N ALA A 108 -8.15 12.35 3.20
CA ALA A 108 -7.76 11.84 4.52
C ALA A 108 -6.48 10.99 4.47
N THR A 109 -6.38 10.12 3.46
CA THR A 109 -5.21 9.26 3.26
C THR A 109 -3.94 10.09 3.05
N GLU A 110 -4.00 11.13 2.20
CA GLU A 110 -2.85 11.97 1.89
C GLU A 110 -2.41 12.82 3.09
N ILE A 111 -3.38 13.28 3.89
CA ILE A 111 -3.08 13.98 5.16
C ILE A 111 -2.34 13.03 6.11
N ILE A 112 -2.84 11.81 6.31
CA ILE A 112 -2.19 10.81 7.18
C ILE A 112 -0.80 10.47 6.66
N ASN A 113 -0.63 10.24 5.36
CA ASN A 113 0.68 9.96 4.75
C ASN A 113 1.67 11.11 4.98
N LYS A 114 1.21 12.36 4.84
CA LYS A 114 2.05 13.53 5.13
C LYS A 114 2.47 13.60 6.60
N LEU A 115 1.54 13.32 7.51
CA LEU A 115 1.82 13.29 8.96
C LEU A 115 2.83 12.18 9.29
N LYS A 116 2.66 10.96 8.77
CA LYS A 116 3.61 9.86 8.90
C LYS A 116 5.02 10.27 8.46
N ASN A 117 5.13 10.82 7.24
CA ASN A 117 6.41 11.30 6.73
C ASN A 117 7.03 12.42 7.59
N THR A 118 6.21 13.27 8.20
CA THR A 118 6.68 14.33 9.11
C THR A 118 7.20 13.74 10.42
N ILE A 119 6.52 12.75 10.98
CA ILE A 119 6.94 12.05 12.21
C ILE A 119 8.25 11.30 11.97
N VAL A 120 8.37 10.58 10.85
CA VAL A 120 9.60 9.86 10.50
C VAL A 120 10.81 10.80 10.38
N LYS A 121 10.61 12.00 9.83
CA LYS A 121 11.68 13.01 9.66
C LYS A 121 11.99 13.83 10.92
N ALA A 122 11.17 13.73 11.96
CA ALA A 122 11.39 14.46 13.20
C ALA A 122 12.70 14.06 13.89
N LYS A 123 13.44 15.05 14.42
CA LYS A 123 14.78 14.86 15.01
C LYS A 123 14.84 15.12 16.51
N ALA A 124 13.87 15.82 17.09
CA ALA A 124 13.94 16.25 18.48
C ALA A 124 12.68 15.91 19.29
N ARG A 125 11.52 16.37 18.85
CA ARG A 125 10.27 16.23 19.60
C ARG A 125 9.06 16.27 18.67
N ILE A 126 7.98 15.64 19.11
CA ILE A 126 6.72 15.57 18.39
C ILE A 126 5.62 15.97 19.36
N TYR A 127 4.80 16.93 18.95
CA TYR A 127 3.55 17.30 19.61
C TYR A 127 2.42 17.06 18.62
N VAL A 128 1.51 16.18 18.96
CA VAL A 128 0.38 15.85 18.10
C VAL A 128 -0.93 16.05 18.84
N SER A 129 -1.84 16.82 18.22
CA SER A 129 -3.24 16.95 18.63
C SER A 129 -4.09 16.70 17.39
N ALA A 130 -4.86 15.63 17.40
CA ALA A 130 -5.67 15.22 16.26
C ALA A 130 -6.88 14.40 16.73
N THR A 131 -7.74 13.96 15.80
CA THR A 131 -8.82 13.02 16.11
C THR A 131 -8.26 11.68 16.55
N ASP A 132 -9.01 10.95 17.39
CA ASP A 132 -8.57 9.67 17.91
C ASP A 132 -8.23 8.66 16.79
N SER A 133 -9.02 8.68 15.70
CA SER A 133 -8.77 7.84 14.52
C SER A 133 -7.47 8.21 13.80
N ALA A 134 -7.13 9.48 13.73
CA ALA A 134 -5.87 9.92 13.13
C ALA A 134 -4.68 9.54 14.01
N ILE A 135 -4.77 9.69 15.33
CA ILE A 135 -3.73 9.28 16.28
C ILE A 135 -3.48 7.77 16.19
N GLU A 136 -4.56 6.98 16.10
CA GLU A 136 -4.45 5.52 15.95
C GLU A 136 -3.77 5.14 14.62
N ALA A 137 -4.10 5.83 13.52
CA ALA A 137 -3.45 5.62 12.23
C ALA A 137 -1.96 5.99 12.20
N LEU A 138 -1.49 6.79 13.18
CA LEU A 138 -0.09 7.20 13.34
C LEU A 138 0.66 6.38 14.40
N ARG A 139 0.01 5.42 15.06
CA ARG A 139 0.56 4.64 16.18
C ARG A 139 1.94 4.05 15.86
N GLY A 140 2.11 3.43 14.71
CA GLY A 140 3.37 2.82 14.29
C GLY A 140 4.54 3.82 14.28
N GLU A 141 4.37 4.91 13.57
CA GLU A 141 5.38 5.95 13.42
C GLU A 141 5.68 6.69 14.75
N LEU A 142 4.67 6.85 15.60
CA LEU A 142 4.84 7.42 16.94
C LEU A 142 5.62 6.47 17.85
N THR A 143 5.36 5.16 17.78
CA THR A 143 6.12 4.14 18.53
C THR A 143 7.59 4.14 18.10
N GLU A 144 7.86 4.16 16.81
CA GLU A 144 9.22 4.25 16.27
C GLU A 144 9.92 5.55 16.69
N ALA A 145 9.19 6.67 16.73
CA ALA A 145 9.73 7.94 17.19
C ALA A 145 10.15 7.89 18.68
N VAL A 146 9.34 7.27 19.54
CA VAL A 146 9.72 7.00 20.94
C VAL A 146 10.96 6.10 21.00
N GLY A 147 10.99 5.03 20.21
CA GLY A 147 12.15 4.12 20.13
C GLY A 147 13.44 4.82 19.69
N ARG A 148 13.33 5.87 18.87
CA ARG A 148 14.46 6.75 18.49
C ARG A 148 14.86 7.74 19.60
N GLY A 149 14.19 7.74 20.76
CA GLY A 149 14.46 8.63 21.89
C GLY A 149 13.86 10.03 21.75
N LEU A 150 12.92 10.26 20.83
CA LEU A 150 12.25 11.54 20.70
C LEU A 150 11.22 11.74 21.82
N LYS A 151 11.09 12.98 22.27
CA LYS A 151 9.99 13.37 23.16
C LYS A 151 8.69 13.40 22.35
N VAL A 152 7.76 12.47 22.65
CA VAL A 152 6.46 12.39 22.02
C VAL A 152 5.37 12.81 23.01
N VAL A 153 4.59 13.81 22.64
CA VAL A 153 3.46 14.34 23.42
C VAL A 153 2.20 14.24 22.56
N ILE A 154 1.16 13.58 23.11
CA ILE A 154 -0.10 13.32 22.41
C ILE A 154 -1.23 13.95 23.20
N ILE A 155 -2.09 14.71 22.51
CA ILE A 155 -3.33 15.26 23.06
C ILE A 155 -4.50 14.57 22.37
N THR A 156 -5.30 13.84 23.13
CA THR A 156 -6.40 12.99 22.61
C THR A 156 -7.67 13.17 23.44
N GLY A 157 -8.82 12.88 22.87
CA GLY A 157 -10.13 12.93 23.53
C GLY A 157 -10.53 11.59 24.17
N ARG A 158 -9.83 10.49 23.88
CA ARG A 158 -10.13 9.14 24.37
C ARG A 158 -8.91 8.47 25.00
N PRO A 159 -9.10 7.44 25.83
CA PRO A 159 -8.01 6.67 26.37
C PRO A 159 -7.10 6.13 25.26
N PHE A 160 -5.84 6.47 25.34
CA PHE A 160 -4.80 6.04 24.41
C PHE A 160 -3.54 5.72 25.23
N VAL A 161 -2.89 4.62 24.91
CA VAL A 161 -1.65 4.20 25.57
C VAL A 161 -0.56 4.02 24.54
N LEU A 162 0.55 4.69 24.78
CA LEU A 162 1.79 4.51 24.02
C LEU A 162 2.94 4.59 25.01
N GLU A 163 3.64 3.49 25.21
CA GLU A 163 4.75 3.42 26.15
C GLU A 163 5.84 4.42 25.77
N GLY A 164 6.33 5.18 26.76
CA GLY A 164 7.34 6.22 26.54
C GLY A 164 6.82 7.56 25.99
N ALA A 165 5.54 7.68 25.66
CA ALA A 165 4.92 8.95 25.28
C ALA A 165 4.23 9.62 26.46
N ILE A 166 4.14 10.96 26.42
CA ILE A 166 3.36 11.76 27.37
C ILE A 166 1.98 11.99 26.77
N ILE A 167 0.92 11.59 27.48
CA ILE A 167 -0.45 11.67 26.97
C ILE A 167 -1.24 12.64 27.84
N TYR A 168 -1.87 13.62 27.17
CA TYR A 168 -2.83 14.54 27.78
C TYR A 168 -4.23 14.28 27.23
N TYR A 169 -5.23 14.32 28.10
CA TYR A 169 -6.60 14.18 27.72
C TYR A 169 -7.27 15.55 27.67
N ALA A 170 -7.66 15.98 26.47
CA ALA A 170 -8.45 17.19 26.29
C ALA A 170 -9.93 16.84 26.33
N HIS A 171 -10.65 17.34 27.33
CA HIS A 171 -12.11 17.40 27.26
C HIS A 171 -12.48 18.42 26.19
N LYS A 172 -13.05 17.97 25.06
CA LYS A 172 -13.70 18.92 24.14
C LYS A 172 -14.93 19.46 24.86
N PRO A 173 -15.02 20.76 25.14
CA PRO A 173 -16.34 21.32 25.39
C PRO A 173 -17.18 21.08 24.13
N ASN A 174 -18.42 20.61 24.30
CA ASN A 174 -19.40 20.47 23.23
C ASN A 174 -19.53 21.80 22.47
N SER A 175 -18.74 21.99 21.42
CA SER A 175 -19.02 23.03 20.44
C SER A 175 -19.88 22.39 19.35
N GLN A 176 -21.20 22.42 19.57
CA GLN A 176 -22.13 22.52 18.49
C GLN A 176 -21.80 23.79 17.73
N ILE A 177 -21.40 23.67 16.50
CA ILE A 177 -21.65 24.60 15.40
C ILE A 177 -21.98 23.75 14.18
#